data_34a6cb718b886989888c253e63231249
#
_entry.id   34a6cb718b886989888c253e63231249
#
_cell.length_a   1.000
_cell.length_b   1.000
_cell.length_c   1.000
_cell.angle_alpha   90.00
_cell.angle_beta   90.00
_cell.angle_gamma   90.00
#
_symmetry.space_group_name_H-M   'P 1'
#
loop_
_entity.id
_entity.type
_entity.pdbx_description
1 polymer ?
#
loop_
_entity_poly.entity_id
_entity_poly.type
_entity_poly.pdbx_seq_one_letter_code
_entity_poly.pdbx_strand_id
1 'polypeptide(L)'
;MTGPDEPAALRAGDLRFRYRPRGDWALRDCALTVPRGRIAALVGRNGAGKSTLLHLAGGLLRPTRGEIRSLGLVPDSAEARARVALLTQEKPLYPRLTVAGTLRMGARLNPSWDSATAERVAYEGGISPTARVGELSPGRRTRVTLALALGKRPELLLLDEPLADLDPVVRGEIMATLMTEAAEREMSIVLSSHVLPDLEQTCDWVVLLRDGRIELSEDADALRDAHALVTGHIDDESALAGHTVVHRSTHGRQLTALVRTRGPLGGRLRVERPGLEDILLARLRAGAPATARTPDTTGAPDPKEAA
;
A
#
# COMPACT_ATOMS: atom_id res chain seq x y z
N MET A 1 13.71 -0.71 -15.64
CA MET A 1 12.84 -1.49 -16.57
C MET A 1 13.15 -2.94 -16.32
N THR A 2 12.29 -3.63 -15.56
CA THR A 2 12.35 -5.08 -15.34
C THR A 2 12.08 -5.77 -16.68
N GLY A 3 12.95 -6.69 -17.08
CA GLY A 3 12.81 -7.43 -18.33
C GLY A 3 11.57 -8.33 -18.33
N PRO A 4 11.03 -8.74 -19.50
CA PRO A 4 9.83 -9.58 -19.59
C PRO A 4 9.99 -10.97 -18.95
N ASP A 5 11.22 -11.38 -18.62
CA ASP A 5 11.55 -12.72 -18.09
C ASP A 5 11.80 -12.75 -16.56
N GLU A 6 11.72 -11.61 -15.84
CA GLU A 6 11.91 -11.64 -14.41
C GLU A 6 10.69 -12.28 -13.71
N PRO A 7 10.92 -13.28 -12.81
CA PRO A 7 9.83 -13.96 -12.14
C PRO A 7 9.04 -12.97 -11.29
N ALA A 8 7.76 -12.78 -11.61
CA ALA A 8 6.88 -11.85 -10.93
C ALA A 8 6.13 -12.52 -9.78
N ALA A 9 6.01 -11.82 -8.65
CA ALA A 9 5.10 -12.16 -7.58
C ALA A 9 3.65 -11.82 -7.96
N LEU A 10 3.46 -10.66 -8.60
CA LEU A 10 2.16 -10.21 -9.10
C LEU A 10 2.34 -9.59 -10.49
N ARG A 11 1.51 -10.00 -11.45
CA ARG A 11 1.47 -9.42 -12.80
C ARG A 11 0.03 -9.20 -13.21
N ALA A 12 -0.26 -8.05 -13.80
CA ALA A 12 -1.54 -7.77 -14.43
C ALA A 12 -1.32 -7.15 -15.82
N GLY A 13 -2.17 -7.52 -16.78
CA GLY A 13 -2.18 -6.98 -18.14
C GLY A 13 -3.60 -6.64 -18.59
N ASP A 14 -3.79 -5.41 -19.09
CA ASP A 14 -5.08 -4.86 -19.52
C ASP A 14 -6.23 -5.13 -18.54
N LEU A 15 -5.91 -5.21 -17.25
CA LEU A 15 -6.84 -5.60 -16.21
C LEU A 15 -7.93 -4.54 -16.03
N ARG A 16 -9.18 -4.99 -16.16
CA ARG A 16 -10.38 -4.19 -15.89
C ARG A 16 -11.34 -4.94 -14.98
N PHE A 17 -11.92 -4.23 -14.04
CA PHE A 17 -12.91 -4.80 -13.15
C PHE A 17 -14.02 -3.80 -12.80
N ARG A 18 -15.25 -4.30 -12.73
CA ARG A 18 -16.43 -3.60 -12.21
C ARG A 18 -17.32 -4.56 -11.43
N TYR A 19 -17.91 -4.08 -10.36
CA TYR A 19 -18.77 -4.89 -9.49
C TYR A 19 -20.14 -5.20 -10.11
N ARG A 20 -20.62 -4.34 -11.01
CA ARG A 20 -21.93 -4.50 -11.67
C ARG A 20 -21.77 -4.40 -13.19
N PRO A 21 -22.54 -5.15 -13.99
CA PRO A 21 -22.38 -5.19 -15.45
C PRO A 21 -22.45 -3.81 -16.15
N ARG A 22 -23.21 -2.87 -15.60
CA ARG A 22 -23.38 -1.49 -16.10
C ARG A 22 -22.86 -0.42 -15.13
N GLY A 23 -22.13 -0.83 -14.08
CA GLY A 23 -21.53 0.10 -13.10
C GLY A 23 -20.21 0.66 -13.56
N ASP A 24 -19.73 1.62 -12.79
CA ASP A 24 -18.41 2.21 -12.97
C ASP A 24 -17.30 1.21 -12.82
N TRP A 25 -16.22 1.46 -13.55
CA TRP A 25 -15.02 0.65 -13.46
C TRP A 25 -14.28 0.95 -12.16
N ALA A 26 -14.09 -0.06 -11.32
CA ALA A 26 -13.24 0.02 -10.15
C ALA A 26 -11.75 -0.06 -10.54
N LEU A 27 -11.42 -0.83 -11.61
CA LEU A 27 -10.09 -0.86 -12.21
C LEU A 27 -10.23 -0.70 -13.73
N ARG A 28 -9.28 0.04 -14.34
CA ARG A 28 -9.29 0.41 -15.76
C ARG A 28 -7.91 0.26 -16.36
N ASP A 29 -7.75 -0.63 -17.34
CA ASP A 29 -6.51 -0.79 -18.09
C ASP A 29 -5.25 -0.86 -17.20
N CYS A 30 -5.34 -1.60 -16.09
CA CYS A 30 -4.22 -1.74 -15.18
C CYS A 30 -3.19 -2.70 -15.77
N ALA A 31 -1.96 -2.21 -15.87
CA ALA A 31 -0.78 -3.01 -16.18
C ALA A 31 0.24 -2.80 -15.06
N LEU A 32 0.70 -3.89 -14.43
CA LEU A 32 1.72 -3.83 -13.39
C LEU A 32 2.52 -5.13 -13.33
N THR A 33 3.73 -5.01 -12.85
CA THR A 33 4.58 -6.15 -12.46
C THR A 33 5.23 -5.82 -11.13
N VAL A 34 5.08 -6.72 -10.15
CA VAL A 34 5.81 -6.70 -8.89
C VAL A 34 6.77 -7.89 -8.91
N PRO A 35 8.08 -7.69 -8.82
CA PRO A 35 9.06 -8.77 -8.81
C PRO A 35 8.91 -9.66 -7.58
N ARG A 36 9.43 -10.90 -7.65
CA ARG A 36 9.49 -11.80 -6.47
C ARG A 36 10.46 -11.30 -5.42
N GLY A 37 10.21 -11.67 -4.15
CA GLY A 37 11.04 -11.32 -3.00
C GLY A 37 10.95 -9.85 -2.60
N ARG A 38 10.06 -9.05 -3.20
CA ARG A 38 9.89 -7.63 -2.89
C ARG A 38 8.78 -7.38 -1.89
N ILE A 39 8.96 -6.34 -1.08
CA ILE A 39 7.93 -5.75 -0.23
C ILE A 39 7.36 -4.53 -0.96
N ALA A 40 6.23 -4.72 -1.61
CA ALA A 40 5.60 -3.70 -2.45
C ALA A 40 4.51 -2.93 -1.69
N ALA A 41 4.62 -1.60 -1.68
CA ALA A 41 3.58 -0.70 -1.21
C ALA A 41 2.55 -0.42 -2.31
N LEU A 42 1.30 -0.75 -2.07
CA LEU A 42 0.17 -0.37 -2.92
C LEU A 42 -0.49 0.90 -2.35
N VAL A 43 -0.18 2.03 -2.97
CA VAL A 43 -0.58 3.36 -2.51
C VAL A 43 -1.68 3.94 -3.40
N GLY A 44 -2.58 4.70 -2.81
CA GLY A 44 -3.66 5.38 -3.52
C GLY A 44 -4.70 5.92 -2.54
N ARG A 45 -5.50 6.90 -3.01
CA ARG A 45 -6.59 7.48 -2.21
C ARG A 45 -7.65 6.42 -1.88
N ASN A 46 -8.49 6.71 -0.89
CA ASN A 46 -9.66 5.86 -0.62
C ASN A 46 -10.56 5.81 -1.86
N GLY A 47 -11.02 4.60 -2.20
CA GLY A 47 -11.79 4.37 -3.42
C GLY A 47 -10.96 4.23 -4.73
N ALA A 48 -9.62 4.34 -4.69
CA ALA A 48 -8.78 4.19 -5.88
C ALA A 48 -8.78 2.79 -6.50
N GLY A 49 -9.24 1.75 -5.75
CA GLY A 49 -9.32 0.37 -6.22
C GLY A 49 -8.28 -0.58 -5.57
N LYS A 50 -7.56 -0.17 -4.51
CA LYS A 50 -6.53 -0.99 -3.84
C LYS A 50 -7.06 -2.34 -3.39
N SER A 51 -8.11 -2.36 -2.57
CA SER A 51 -8.76 -3.60 -2.10
C SER A 51 -9.26 -4.47 -3.26
N THR A 52 -9.82 -3.84 -4.29
CA THR A 52 -10.26 -4.55 -5.50
C THR A 52 -9.10 -5.27 -6.19
N LEU A 53 -7.95 -4.60 -6.34
CA LEU A 53 -6.76 -5.20 -6.94
C LEU A 53 -6.24 -6.38 -6.10
N LEU A 54 -6.18 -6.22 -4.76
CA LEU A 54 -5.76 -7.28 -3.85
C LEU A 54 -6.72 -8.47 -3.84
N HIS A 55 -8.04 -8.23 -3.89
CA HIS A 55 -9.05 -9.29 -3.97
C HIS A 55 -8.97 -10.07 -5.30
N LEU A 56 -8.67 -9.40 -6.41
CA LEU A 56 -8.41 -10.06 -7.69
C LEU A 56 -7.11 -10.89 -7.62
N ALA A 57 -6.04 -10.34 -7.05
CA ALA A 57 -4.77 -11.04 -6.87
C ALA A 57 -4.87 -12.24 -5.92
N GLY A 58 -5.72 -12.15 -4.89
CA GLY A 58 -6.00 -13.23 -3.95
C GLY A 58 -7.05 -14.24 -4.42
N GLY A 59 -7.65 -14.05 -5.62
CA GLY A 59 -8.63 -14.96 -6.19
C GLY A 59 -10.03 -14.89 -5.57
N LEU A 60 -10.35 -13.84 -4.78
CA LEU A 60 -11.71 -13.60 -4.28
C LEU A 60 -12.62 -13.01 -5.35
N LEU A 61 -12.06 -12.31 -6.34
CA LEU A 61 -12.75 -11.73 -7.47
C LEU A 61 -12.11 -12.24 -8.76
N ARG A 62 -12.89 -12.21 -9.87
CA ARG A 62 -12.41 -12.54 -11.22
C ARG A 62 -12.41 -11.29 -12.09
N PRO A 63 -11.39 -11.07 -12.92
CA PRO A 63 -11.37 -9.94 -13.85
C PRO A 63 -12.61 -9.89 -14.74
N THR A 64 -13.09 -8.67 -15.03
CA THR A 64 -14.12 -8.47 -16.06
C THR A 64 -13.49 -8.56 -17.46
N ARG A 65 -12.25 -8.04 -17.60
CA ARG A 65 -11.41 -8.12 -18.82
C ARG A 65 -9.93 -8.12 -18.43
N GLY A 66 -9.07 -8.55 -19.36
CA GLY A 66 -7.64 -8.68 -19.13
C GLY A 66 -7.31 -9.83 -18.20
N GLU A 67 -6.13 -9.82 -17.63
CA GLU A 67 -5.66 -10.89 -16.76
C GLU A 67 -4.89 -10.37 -15.54
N ILE A 68 -4.84 -11.23 -14.51
CA ILE A 68 -3.96 -11.08 -13.36
C ILE A 68 -3.38 -12.44 -13.01
N ARG A 69 -2.13 -12.47 -12.61
CA ARG A 69 -1.37 -13.66 -12.21
C ARG A 69 -0.67 -13.40 -10.88
N SER A 70 -0.83 -14.33 -9.96
CA SER A 70 -0.11 -14.35 -8.70
C SER A 70 0.87 -15.52 -8.71
N LEU A 71 2.18 -15.25 -8.58
CA LEU A 71 3.26 -16.23 -8.75
C LEU A 71 3.25 -16.93 -10.13
N GLY A 72 2.72 -16.26 -11.16
CA GLY A 72 2.51 -16.83 -12.50
C GLY A 72 1.24 -17.67 -12.64
N LEU A 73 0.51 -17.91 -11.54
CA LEU A 73 -0.68 -18.76 -11.46
C LEU A 73 -1.97 -17.95 -11.62
N VAL A 74 -3.05 -18.62 -12.03
CA VAL A 74 -4.40 -18.06 -11.97
C VAL A 74 -4.82 -17.97 -10.50
N PRO A 75 -5.20 -16.78 -9.97
CA PRO A 75 -5.36 -16.58 -8.53
C PRO A 75 -6.38 -17.48 -7.85
N ASP A 76 -7.44 -17.89 -8.55
CA ASP A 76 -8.48 -18.79 -8.01
C ASP A 76 -8.18 -20.28 -8.24
N SER A 77 -7.00 -20.64 -8.71
CA SER A 77 -6.54 -22.03 -8.81
C SER A 77 -6.22 -22.64 -7.43
N ALA A 78 -6.30 -23.95 -7.31
CA ALA A 78 -5.94 -24.65 -6.07
C ALA A 78 -4.47 -24.41 -5.69
N GLU A 79 -3.58 -24.40 -6.68
CA GLU A 79 -2.15 -24.13 -6.50
C GLU A 79 -1.90 -22.72 -5.98
N ALA A 80 -2.51 -21.69 -6.59
CA ALA A 80 -2.40 -20.32 -6.11
C ALA A 80 -2.94 -20.19 -4.67
N ARG A 81 -4.10 -20.78 -4.39
CA ARG A 81 -4.66 -20.79 -3.03
C ARG A 81 -3.76 -21.45 -1.99
N ALA A 82 -2.92 -22.40 -2.36
CA ALA A 82 -1.96 -23.00 -1.43
C ALA A 82 -0.78 -22.05 -1.12
N ARG A 83 -0.34 -21.22 -2.09
CA ARG A 83 0.89 -20.42 -2.05
C ARG A 83 0.67 -18.93 -1.79
N VAL A 84 -0.55 -18.44 -1.93
CA VAL A 84 -0.92 -17.03 -1.72
C VAL A 84 -1.78 -16.90 -0.48
N ALA A 85 -1.47 -15.98 0.42
CA ALA A 85 -2.33 -15.60 1.53
C ALA A 85 -2.86 -14.17 1.32
N LEU A 86 -4.12 -13.95 1.65
CA LEU A 86 -4.75 -12.62 1.63
C LEU A 86 -5.34 -12.32 3.00
N LEU A 87 -4.94 -11.18 3.55
CA LEU A 87 -5.52 -10.58 4.74
C LEU A 87 -6.34 -9.37 4.30
N THR A 88 -7.66 -9.48 4.45
CA THR A 88 -8.60 -8.40 4.11
C THR A 88 -8.74 -7.40 5.26
N GLN A 89 -9.20 -6.19 4.96
CA GLN A 89 -9.37 -5.12 5.96
C GLN A 89 -10.30 -5.54 7.10
N GLU A 90 -11.37 -6.29 6.83
CA GLU A 90 -12.35 -6.73 7.84
C GLU A 90 -11.78 -7.77 8.80
N LYS A 91 -10.68 -8.45 8.44
CA LYS A 91 -10.06 -9.49 9.27
C LYS A 91 -11.08 -10.50 9.82
N PRO A 92 -11.82 -11.25 8.94
CA PRO A 92 -12.92 -12.10 9.34
C PRO A 92 -12.40 -13.30 10.15
N LEU A 93 -12.57 -13.26 11.46
CA LEU A 93 -12.26 -14.32 12.40
C LEU A 93 -13.52 -14.76 13.13
N TYR A 94 -13.57 -16.01 13.57
CA TYR A 94 -14.69 -16.54 14.33
C TYR A 94 -14.61 -16.07 15.80
N PRO A 95 -15.50 -15.16 16.26
CA PRO A 95 -15.37 -14.51 17.58
C PRO A 95 -15.44 -15.48 18.76
N ARG A 96 -16.15 -16.61 18.59
CA ARG A 96 -16.34 -17.62 19.64
C ARG A 96 -15.18 -18.60 19.79
N LEU A 97 -14.29 -18.68 18.82
CA LEU A 97 -13.11 -19.52 18.91
C LEU A 97 -12.07 -18.90 19.84
N THR A 98 -11.30 -19.75 20.52
CA THR A 98 -10.08 -19.32 21.19
C THR A 98 -8.97 -19.10 20.17
N VAL A 99 -7.93 -18.38 20.53
CA VAL A 99 -6.73 -18.20 19.68
C VAL A 99 -6.18 -19.55 19.27
N ALA A 100 -5.93 -20.45 20.22
CA ALA A 100 -5.47 -21.82 19.91
C ALA A 100 -6.45 -22.59 19.04
N GLY A 101 -7.77 -22.42 19.23
CA GLY A 101 -8.81 -23.01 18.39
C GLY A 101 -8.74 -22.50 16.94
N THR A 102 -8.48 -21.20 16.78
CA THR A 102 -8.33 -20.56 15.48
C THR A 102 -7.08 -21.08 14.75
N LEU A 103 -5.92 -21.22 15.43
CA LEU A 103 -4.72 -21.78 14.83
C LEU A 103 -4.89 -23.24 14.43
N ARG A 104 -5.56 -24.06 15.28
CA ARG A 104 -5.88 -25.46 14.93
C ARG A 104 -6.80 -25.55 13.69
N MET A 105 -7.74 -24.63 13.53
CA MET A 105 -8.56 -24.54 12.31
C MET A 105 -7.66 -24.21 11.11
N GLY A 106 -6.78 -23.25 11.23
CA GLY A 106 -5.78 -22.90 10.18
C GLY A 106 -4.96 -24.10 9.76
N ALA A 107 -4.44 -24.87 10.72
CA ALA A 107 -3.67 -26.08 10.48
C ALA A 107 -4.43 -27.16 9.70
N ARG A 108 -5.72 -27.33 9.98
CA ARG A 108 -6.55 -28.32 9.27
C ARG A 108 -6.91 -27.92 7.84
N LEU A 109 -6.87 -26.62 7.54
CA LEU A 109 -7.24 -26.09 6.22
C LEU A 109 -6.04 -25.88 5.28
N ASN A 110 -4.80 -25.96 5.80
CA ASN A 110 -3.62 -25.64 5.03
C ASN A 110 -2.59 -26.79 5.08
N PRO A 111 -2.28 -27.44 3.93
CA PRO A 111 -1.40 -28.62 3.89
C PRO A 111 0.04 -28.35 4.36
N SER A 112 0.55 -27.13 4.12
CA SER A 112 1.92 -26.72 4.43
C SER A 112 2.00 -25.90 5.72
N TRP A 113 1.12 -26.17 6.68
CA TRP A 113 1.01 -25.38 7.90
C TRP A 113 2.28 -25.45 8.78
N ASP A 114 2.73 -24.27 9.22
CA ASP A 114 3.82 -24.09 10.16
C ASP A 114 3.25 -23.63 11.52
N SER A 115 3.09 -24.60 12.43
CA SER A 115 2.57 -24.32 13.77
C SER A 115 3.51 -23.45 14.60
N ALA A 116 4.83 -23.62 14.46
CA ALA A 116 5.79 -22.85 15.24
C ALA A 116 5.72 -21.36 14.93
N THR A 117 5.71 -21.00 13.64
CA THR A 117 5.54 -19.60 13.22
C THR A 117 4.16 -19.05 13.63
N ALA A 118 3.08 -19.81 13.40
CA ALA A 118 1.73 -19.36 13.74
C ALA A 118 1.59 -19.08 15.25
N GLU A 119 2.10 -19.97 16.09
CA GLU A 119 2.07 -19.83 17.55
C GLU A 119 2.95 -18.68 18.03
N ARG A 120 4.17 -18.56 17.52
CA ARG A 120 5.08 -17.46 17.86
C ARG A 120 4.42 -16.11 17.57
N VAL A 121 3.93 -15.91 16.36
CA VAL A 121 3.30 -14.65 15.94
C VAL A 121 1.99 -14.39 16.70
N ALA A 122 1.16 -15.41 16.93
CA ALA A 122 -0.11 -15.24 17.63
C ALA A 122 0.07 -14.90 19.12
N TYR A 123 1.07 -15.50 19.79
CA TYR A 123 1.24 -15.33 21.23
C TYR A 123 2.19 -14.20 21.60
N GLU A 124 2.87 -13.64 20.63
CA GLU A 124 3.66 -12.42 20.80
C GLU A 124 2.79 -11.29 21.36
N GLY A 125 3.35 -10.47 22.26
CA GLY A 125 2.57 -9.45 22.97
C GLY A 125 1.66 -10.02 24.09
N GLY A 126 1.91 -11.26 24.57
CA GLY A 126 1.23 -11.84 25.73
C GLY A 126 -0.23 -12.24 25.47
N ILE A 127 -0.56 -12.66 24.25
CA ILE A 127 -1.91 -13.14 23.93
C ILE A 127 -2.08 -14.58 24.45
N SER A 128 -3.04 -14.79 25.37
CA SER A 128 -3.33 -16.13 25.90
C SER A 128 -3.90 -17.06 24.79
N PRO A 129 -3.43 -18.31 24.69
CA PRO A 129 -4.01 -19.33 23.80
C PRO A 129 -5.51 -19.58 24.04
N THR A 130 -5.96 -19.38 25.28
CA THR A 130 -7.37 -19.61 25.69
C THR A 130 -8.26 -18.36 25.52
N ALA A 131 -7.66 -17.20 25.22
CA ALA A 131 -8.45 -15.99 24.97
C ALA A 131 -9.37 -16.17 23.76
N ARG A 132 -10.59 -15.64 23.85
CA ARG A 132 -11.54 -15.67 22.72
C ARG A 132 -11.23 -14.55 21.75
N VAL A 133 -11.28 -14.85 20.46
CA VAL A 133 -10.99 -13.89 19.39
C VAL A 133 -11.88 -12.65 19.46
N GLY A 134 -13.15 -12.80 19.84
CA GLY A 134 -14.08 -11.68 19.98
C GLY A 134 -13.74 -10.69 21.10
N GLU A 135 -12.91 -11.08 22.06
CA GLU A 135 -12.49 -10.26 23.22
C GLU A 135 -11.14 -9.57 23.00
N LEU A 136 -10.50 -9.84 21.87
CA LEU A 136 -9.19 -9.27 21.54
C LEU A 136 -9.30 -7.80 21.10
N SER A 137 -8.33 -6.98 21.52
CA SER A 137 -8.16 -5.64 20.95
C SER A 137 -7.87 -5.70 19.45
N PRO A 138 -8.05 -4.60 18.70
CA PRO A 138 -7.79 -4.56 17.26
C PRO A 138 -6.37 -5.05 16.91
N GLY A 139 -5.34 -4.59 17.63
CA GLY A 139 -3.95 -5.02 17.40
C GLY A 139 -3.73 -6.52 17.65
N ARG A 140 -4.27 -7.04 18.75
CA ARG A 140 -4.21 -8.48 19.06
C ARG A 140 -4.96 -9.32 18.01
N ARG A 141 -6.09 -8.83 17.52
CA ARG A 141 -6.84 -9.48 16.43
C ARG A 141 -6.02 -9.50 15.13
N THR A 142 -5.37 -8.38 14.81
CA THR A 142 -4.46 -8.30 13.64
C THR A 142 -3.32 -9.31 13.75
N ARG A 143 -2.70 -9.45 14.93
CA ARG A 143 -1.67 -10.47 15.18
C ARG A 143 -2.18 -11.89 14.92
N VAL A 144 -3.33 -12.25 15.43
CA VAL A 144 -3.92 -13.59 15.20
C VAL A 144 -4.24 -13.82 13.72
N THR A 145 -4.73 -12.79 13.03
CA THR A 145 -4.97 -12.91 11.57
C THR A 145 -3.67 -13.07 10.80
N LEU A 146 -2.63 -12.31 11.18
CA LEU A 146 -1.31 -12.43 10.60
C LEU A 146 -0.68 -13.81 10.87
N ALA A 147 -0.84 -14.32 12.08
CA ALA A 147 -0.40 -15.66 12.45
C ALA A 147 -1.03 -16.76 11.57
N LEU A 148 -2.32 -16.63 11.24
CA LEU A 148 -2.98 -17.53 10.29
C LEU A 148 -2.39 -17.41 8.88
N ALA A 149 -2.14 -16.19 8.43
CA ALA A 149 -1.57 -15.94 7.10
C ALA A 149 -0.14 -16.50 6.98
N LEU A 150 0.71 -16.23 7.97
CA LEU A 150 2.11 -16.67 7.99
C LEU A 150 2.26 -18.17 8.26
N GLY A 151 1.41 -18.74 9.15
CA GLY A 151 1.37 -20.17 9.41
C GLY A 151 1.03 -21.03 8.18
N LYS A 152 0.35 -20.45 7.20
CA LYS A 152 0.11 -21.09 5.89
C LYS A 152 1.39 -21.27 5.06
N ARG A 153 2.50 -20.56 5.39
CA ARG A 153 3.75 -20.49 4.62
C ARG A 153 3.55 -19.98 3.18
N PRO A 154 2.98 -18.81 3.01
CA PRO A 154 2.76 -18.27 1.66
C PRO A 154 4.09 -17.85 1.03
N GLU A 155 4.16 -17.90 -0.32
CA GLU A 155 5.22 -17.27 -1.12
C GLU A 155 4.84 -15.83 -1.50
N LEU A 156 3.53 -15.53 -1.51
CA LEU A 156 3.00 -14.17 -1.72
C LEU A 156 1.97 -13.87 -0.62
N LEU A 157 2.23 -12.80 0.13
CA LEU A 157 1.33 -12.28 1.15
C LEU A 157 0.70 -10.96 0.68
N LEU A 158 -0.61 -10.93 0.58
CA LEU A 158 -1.41 -9.78 0.21
C LEU A 158 -2.08 -9.21 1.46
N LEU A 159 -1.87 -7.92 1.75
CA LEU A 159 -2.34 -7.27 2.97
C LEU A 159 -3.14 -6.02 2.62
N ASP A 160 -4.43 -6.04 2.94
CA ASP A 160 -5.31 -4.90 2.71
C ASP A 160 -5.47 -4.08 3.99
N GLU A 161 -4.81 -2.91 4.04
CA GLU A 161 -4.79 -1.98 5.18
C GLU A 161 -4.50 -2.69 6.52
N PRO A 162 -3.45 -3.53 6.63
CA PRO A 162 -3.24 -4.39 7.80
C PRO A 162 -3.00 -3.61 9.08
N LEU A 163 -2.47 -2.39 8.97
CA LEU A 163 -2.05 -1.53 10.07
C LEU A 163 -3.08 -0.44 10.42
N ALA A 164 -4.23 -0.41 9.72
CA ALA A 164 -5.28 0.55 10.02
C ALA A 164 -5.77 0.39 11.46
N ASP A 165 -6.05 1.50 12.12
CA ASP A 165 -6.59 1.58 13.50
C ASP A 165 -5.67 1.01 14.59
N LEU A 166 -4.37 0.85 14.30
CA LEU A 166 -3.37 0.42 15.27
C LEU A 166 -2.57 1.61 15.82
N ASP A 167 -2.21 1.53 17.10
CA ASP A 167 -1.26 2.47 17.67
C ASP A 167 0.15 2.30 17.05
N PRO A 168 0.99 3.37 17.09
CA PRO A 168 2.29 3.34 16.43
C PRO A 168 3.24 2.23 16.91
N VAL A 169 3.17 1.83 18.19
CA VAL A 169 4.05 0.80 18.75
C VAL A 169 3.68 -0.56 18.17
N VAL A 170 2.40 -0.95 18.26
CA VAL A 170 1.90 -2.21 17.71
C VAL A 170 2.11 -2.28 16.19
N ARG A 171 1.97 -1.14 15.50
CA ARG A 171 2.24 -1.03 14.07
C ARG A 171 3.69 -1.36 13.73
N GLY A 172 4.65 -0.78 14.48
CA GLY A 172 6.07 -1.07 14.32
C GLY A 172 6.41 -2.55 14.59
N GLU A 173 5.83 -3.15 15.63
CA GLU A 173 6.02 -4.56 15.95
C GLU A 173 5.51 -5.50 14.84
N ILE A 174 4.33 -5.23 14.29
CA ILE A 174 3.75 -6.01 13.19
C ILE A 174 4.61 -5.86 11.92
N MET A 175 5.10 -4.66 11.61
CA MET A 175 5.98 -4.44 10.47
C MET A 175 7.31 -5.19 10.64
N ALA A 176 7.92 -5.14 11.84
CA ALA A 176 9.14 -5.90 12.13
C ALA A 176 8.94 -7.42 11.93
N THR A 177 7.80 -7.97 12.40
CA THR A 177 7.43 -9.36 12.18
C THR A 177 7.33 -9.69 10.69
N LEU A 178 6.65 -8.84 9.90
CA LEU A 178 6.50 -9.02 8.45
C LEU A 178 7.84 -9.00 7.72
N MET A 179 8.73 -8.05 8.07
CA MET A 179 10.05 -7.93 7.46
C MET A 179 10.94 -9.14 7.78
N THR A 180 10.92 -9.61 9.03
CA THR A 180 11.66 -10.82 9.44
C THR A 180 11.20 -12.02 8.63
N GLU A 181 9.90 -12.29 8.58
CA GLU A 181 9.34 -13.41 7.84
C GLU A 181 9.61 -13.31 6.33
N ALA A 182 9.56 -12.09 5.76
CA ALA A 182 9.87 -11.87 4.36
C ALA A 182 11.33 -12.19 4.04
N ALA A 183 12.26 -11.74 4.89
CA ALA A 183 13.69 -11.94 4.71
C ALA A 183 14.09 -13.42 4.89
N GLU A 184 13.56 -14.10 5.92
CA GLU A 184 13.89 -15.51 6.21
C GLU A 184 13.38 -16.48 5.14
N ARG A 185 12.33 -16.11 4.40
CA ARG A 185 11.62 -17.03 3.49
C ARG A 185 11.59 -16.57 2.04
N GLU A 186 12.26 -15.47 1.72
CA GLU A 186 12.20 -14.82 0.39
C GLU A 186 10.74 -14.57 -0.07
N MET A 187 9.87 -14.29 0.91
CA MET A 187 8.45 -14.12 0.68
C MET A 187 8.18 -12.73 0.05
N SER A 188 7.37 -12.69 -0.98
CA SER A 188 6.89 -11.44 -1.55
C SER A 188 5.72 -10.90 -0.73
N ILE A 189 5.67 -9.59 -0.50
CA ILE A 189 4.57 -8.92 0.19
C ILE A 189 4.02 -7.82 -0.70
N VAL A 190 2.70 -7.72 -0.82
CA VAL A 190 2.01 -6.54 -1.36
C VAL A 190 1.08 -6.02 -0.28
N LEU A 191 1.39 -4.84 0.27
CA LEU A 191 0.56 -4.25 1.31
C LEU A 191 -0.06 -2.93 0.83
N SER A 192 -1.36 -2.77 1.02
CA SER A 192 -2.01 -1.48 0.86
C SER A 192 -1.86 -0.66 2.14
N SER A 193 -1.55 0.62 1.99
CA SER A 193 -1.54 1.56 3.09
C SER A 193 -1.89 2.97 2.61
N HIS A 194 -2.48 3.73 3.51
CA HIS A 194 -2.64 5.17 3.38
C HIS A 194 -1.68 5.94 4.32
N VAL A 195 -0.92 5.23 5.16
CA VAL A 195 0.06 5.79 6.10
C VAL A 195 1.44 5.68 5.45
N LEU A 196 1.85 6.74 4.76
CA LEU A 196 3.07 6.75 3.96
C LEU A 196 4.37 6.63 4.77
N PRO A 197 4.51 7.24 5.98
CA PRO A 197 5.71 7.09 6.80
C PRO A 197 6.07 5.64 7.12
N ASP A 198 5.06 4.77 7.33
CA ASP A 198 5.30 3.35 7.63
C ASP A 198 5.94 2.60 6.44
N LEU A 199 5.77 3.12 5.22
CA LEU A 199 6.28 2.52 3.98
C LEU A 199 7.72 2.94 3.66
N GLU A 200 8.14 4.09 4.17
CA GLU A 200 9.43 4.73 3.85
C GLU A 200 10.63 3.81 4.10
N GLN A 201 10.60 3.06 5.21
CA GLN A 201 11.71 2.24 5.66
C GLN A 201 11.55 0.74 5.34
N THR A 202 10.38 0.34 4.84
CA THR A 202 10.03 -1.08 4.75
C THR A 202 9.79 -1.57 3.33
N CYS A 203 9.40 -0.66 2.42
CA CYS A 203 9.05 -1.06 1.06
C CYS A 203 10.17 -0.74 0.08
N ASP A 204 10.52 -1.72 -0.72
CA ASP A 204 11.51 -1.64 -1.79
C ASP A 204 10.87 -1.55 -3.20
N TRP A 205 9.55 -1.68 -3.29
CA TRP A 205 8.76 -1.52 -4.50
C TRP A 205 7.51 -0.68 -4.26
N VAL A 206 7.13 0.14 -5.22
CA VAL A 206 5.96 1.02 -5.09
C VAL A 206 5.02 0.85 -6.26
N VAL A 207 3.73 0.68 -5.96
CA VAL A 207 2.64 0.69 -6.93
C VAL A 207 1.69 1.83 -6.56
N LEU A 208 1.56 2.85 -7.40
CA LEU A 208 0.62 3.95 -7.21
C LEU A 208 -0.63 3.72 -8.06
N LEU A 209 -1.75 3.60 -7.39
CA LEU A 209 -3.07 3.43 -7.99
C LEU A 209 -3.90 4.72 -7.84
N ARG A 210 -4.37 5.26 -8.97
CA ARG A 210 -5.22 6.45 -9.03
C ARG A 210 -6.41 6.21 -9.96
N ASP A 211 -7.61 6.48 -9.46
CA ASP A 211 -8.87 6.42 -10.22
C ASP A 211 -9.02 5.12 -11.03
N GLY A 212 -8.64 4.01 -10.40
CA GLY A 212 -8.68 2.67 -10.99
C GLY A 212 -7.58 2.39 -12.03
N ARG A 213 -6.52 3.22 -12.13
CA ARG A 213 -5.38 3.03 -13.05
C ARG A 213 -4.06 2.95 -12.31
N ILE A 214 -3.16 2.11 -12.76
CA ILE A 214 -1.79 2.11 -12.28
C ILE A 214 -1.05 3.31 -12.91
N GLU A 215 -0.59 4.23 -12.07
CA GLU A 215 0.19 5.39 -12.49
C GLU A 215 1.69 5.07 -12.54
N LEU A 216 2.17 4.28 -11.58
CA LEU A 216 3.54 3.78 -11.56
C LEU A 216 3.62 2.41 -10.87
N SER A 217 4.63 1.63 -11.25
CA SER A 217 5.05 0.40 -10.57
C SER A 217 6.58 0.32 -10.73
N GLU A 218 7.33 0.74 -9.70
CA GLU A 218 8.77 0.97 -9.80
C GLU A 218 9.49 0.59 -8.50
N ASP A 219 10.80 0.33 -8.59
CA ASP A 219 11.69 0.19 -7.45
C ASP A 219 11.75 1.52 -6.66
N ALA A 220 11.70 1.43 -5.32
CA ALA A 220 11.60 2.60 -4.45
C ALA A 220 12.86 3.47 -4.50
N ASP A 221 14.06 2.87 -4.59
CA ASP A 221 15.31 3.63 -4.67
C ASP A 221 15.47 4.27 -6.05
N ALA A 222 15.15 3.55 -7.12
CA ALA A 222 15.13 4.12 -8.48
C ALA A 222 14.15 5.30 -8.57
N LEU A 223 13.00 5.20 -7.89
CA LEU A 223 12.03 6.29 -7.82
C LEU A 223 12.60 7.51 -7.08
N ARG A 224 13.29 7.33 -5.94
CA ARG A 224 13.95 8.42 -5.20
C ARG A 224 15.06 9.06 -6.02
N ASP A 225 15.90 8.26 -6.67
CA ASP A 225 17.05 8.74 -7.45
C ASP A 225 16.65 9.51 -8.72
N ALA A 226 15.46 9.20 -9.26
CA ALA A 226 14.90 9.91 -10.41
C ALA A 226 14.29 11.28 -10.05
N HIS A 227 14.15 11.61 -8.76
CA HIS A 227 13.50 12.83 -8.28
C HIS A 227 14.41 13.66 -7.39
N ALA A 228 14.11 14.96 -7.30
CA ALA A 228 14.74 15.90 -6.38
C ALA A 228 13.69 16.78 -5.73
N LEU A 229 13.84 17.01 -4.42
CA LEU A 229 13.09 18.02 -3.69
C LEU A 229 13.94 19.31 -3.72
N VAL A 230 13.39 20.36 -4.30
CA VAL A 230 14.08 21.64 -4.43
C VAL A 230 13.40 22.72 -3.62
N THR A 231 14.19 23.53 -2.92
CA THR A 231 13.73 24.67 -2.14
C THR A 231 14.58 25.89 -2.50
N GLY A 232 13.94 27.04 -2.70
CA GLY A 232 14.62 28.28 -3.04
C GLY A 232 13.70 29.49 -3.05
N HIS A 233 14.15 30.58 -3.67
CA HIS A 233 13.35 31.77 -3.88
C HIS A 233 12.49 31.61 -5.15
N ILE A 234 11.31 32.22 -5.19
CA ILE A 234 10.41 32.12 -6.34
C ILE A 234 11.04 32.67 -7.63
N ASP A 235 11.95 33.63 -7.52
CA ASP A 235 12.66 34.20 -8.66
C ASP A 235 13.63 33.18 -9.31
N ASP A 236 14.01 32.12 -8.60
CA ASP A 236 14.87 31.06 -9.11
C ASP A 236 14.07 29.95 -9.84
N GLU A 237 12.77 30.11 -10.02
CA GLU A 237 11.89 29.11 -10.69
C GLU A 237 12.36 28.73 -12.10
N SER A 238 13.01 29.67 -12.80
CA SER A 238 13.60 29.42 -14.12
C SER A 238 14.63 28.30 -14.13
N ALA A 239 15.27 28.00 -12.99
CA ALA A 239 16.22 26.90 -12.84
C ALA A 239 15.55 25.50 -12.92
N LEU A 240 14.23 25.43 -12.82
CA LEU A 240 13.46 24.21 -13.04
C LEU A 240 13.21 23.90 -14.54
N ALA A 241 13.57 24.84 -15.43
CA ALA A 241 13.42 24.66 -16.86
C ALA A 241 14.21 23.42 -17.35
N GLY A 242 13.58 22.55 -18.14
CA GLY A 242 14.19 21.29 -18.61
C GLY A 242 13.92 20.08 -17.72
N HIS A 243 13.43 20.29 -16.51
CA HIS A 243 12.99 19.21 -15.61
C HIS A 243 11.47 19.04 -15.63
N THR A 244 10.97 17.86 -15.22
CA THR A 244 9.53 17.67 -15.11
C THR A 244 9.08 17.99 -13.69
N VAL A 245 8.36 19.11 -13.50
CA VAL A 245 7.79 19.48 -12.21
C VAL A 245 6.61 18.56 -11.90
N VAL A 246 6.74 17.73 -10.86
CA VAL A 246 5.69 16.81 -10.39
C VAL A 246 4.67 17.57 -9.52
N HIS A 247 5.18 18.39 -8.59
CA HIS A 247 4.37 19.22 -7.71
C HIS A 247 5.15 20.49 -7.36
N ARG A 248 4.41 21.60 -7.19
CA ARG A 248 4.97 22.88 -6.80
C ARG A 248 4.08 23.52 -5.74
N SER A 249 4.70 24.13 -4.74
CA SER A 249 4.03 24.98 -3.75
C SER A 249 4.86 26.22 -3.49
N THR A 250 4.19 27.33 -3.15
CA THR A 250 4.81 28.58 -2.78
C THR A 250 4.22 29.10 -1.48
N HIS A 251 5.09 29.53 -0.56
CA HIS A 251 4.72 30.21 0.67
C HIS A 251 5.47 31.54 0.75
N GLY A 252 4.76 32.63 0.50
CA GLY A 252 5.37 33.94 0.34
C GLY A 252 6.36 33.93 -0.84
N ARG A 253 7.64 34.16 -0.55
CA ARG A 253 8.74 34.11 -1.55
C ARG A 253 9.46 32.78 -1.63
N GLN A 254 9.11 31.82 -0.78
CA GLN A 254 9.72 30.49 -0.79
C GLN A 254 9.04 29.60 -1.83
N LEU A 255 9.83 29.04 -2.73
CA LEU A 255 9.45 27.99 -3.68
C LEU A 255 9.87 26.65 -3.10
N THR A 256 8.96 25.66 -3.12
CA THR A 256 9.26 24.24 -2.90
C THR A 256 8.70 23.45 -4.06
N ALA A 257 9.50 22.62 -4.71
CA ALA A 257 9.03 21.78 -5.81
C ALA A 257 9.65 20.40 -5.75
N LEU A 258 8.84 19.39 -6.08
CA LEU A 258 9.33 18.05 -6.43
C LEU A 258 9.48 17.98 -7.93
N VAL A 259 10.66 17.64 -8.40
CA VAL A 259 10.96 17.55 -9.83
C VAL A 259 11.50 16.16 -10.18
N ARG A 260 11.10 15.63 -11.34
CA ARG A 260 11.79 14.49 -11.95
C ARG A 260 12.97 15.06 -12.73
N THR A 261 14.18 14.67 -12.32
CA THR A 261 15.42 15.23 -12.87
C THR A 261 15.76 14.63 -14.22
N ARG A 262 16.31 15.47 -15.11
CA ARG A 262 16.90 15.06 -16.41
C ARG A 262 18.35 15.47 -16.55
N GLY A 263 19.01 15.77 -15.42
CA GLY A 263 20.36 16.28 -15.35
C GLY A 263 20.57 17.13 -14.10
N PRO A 264 21.71 17.80 -13.95
CA PRO A 264 21.99 18.66 -12.80
C PRO A 264 21.02 19.85 -12.74
N LEU A 265 20.53 20.13 -11.53
CA LEU A 265 19.75 21.32 -11.25
C LEU A 265 20.69 22.52 -11.05
N GLY A 266 20.43 23.61 -11.76
CA GLY A 266 21.22 24.84 -11.68
C GLY A 266 20.64 25.83 -10.67
N GLY A 267 21.33 27.03 -10.54
CA GLY A 267 20.84 28.14 -9.76
C GLY A 267 21.17 28.08 -8.27
N ARG A 268 20.45 28.87 -7.47
CA ARG A 268 20.60 28.98 -6.00
C ARG A 268 19.64 28.08 -5.24
N LEU A 269 19.10 27.04 -5.91
CA LEU A 269 18.20 26.10 -5.31
C LEU A 269 18.93 25.13 -4.37
N ARG A 270 18.39 24.92 -3.19
CA ARG A 270 18.77 23.81 -2.32
C ARG A 270 18.12 22.55 -2.86
N VAL A 271 18.94 21.56 -3.18
CA VAL A 271 18.52 20.29 -3.76
C VAL A 271 18.74 19.20 -2.74
N GLU A 272 17.68 18.43 -2.45
CA GLU A 272 17.71 17.31 -1.52
C GLU A 272 17.16 16.05 -2.21
N ARG A 273 17.64 14.87 -1.79
CA ARG A 273 17.04 13.60 -2.19
C ARG A 273 15.70 13.47 -1.47
N PRO A 274 14.56 13.34 -2.19
CA PRO A 274 13.26 13.25 -1.56
C PRO A 274 13.06 11.90 -0.87
N GLY A 275 12.27 11.88 0.21
CA GLY A 275 11.71 10.67 0.74
C GLY A 275 10.65 10.07 -0.20
N LEU A 276 10.34 8.80 0.01
CA LEU A 276 9.26 8.13 -0.72
C LEU A 276 7.91 8.81 -0.44
N GLU A 277 7.70 9.23 0.81
CA GLU A 277 6.51 9.98 1.23
C GLU A 277 6.35 11.27 0.42
N ASP A 278 7.41 12.06 0.27
CA ASP A 278 7.38 13.32 -0.49
C ASP A 278 6.93 13.11 -1.93
N ILE A 279 7.49 12.06 -2.57
CA ILE A 279 7.16 11.72 -3.96
C ILE A 279 5.71 11.30 -4.10
N LEU A 280 5.25 10.41 -3.21
CA LEU A 280 3.89 9.88 -3.26
C LEU A 280 2.85 10.96 -2.94
N LEU A 281 3.09 11.80 -1.92
CA LEU A 281 2.23 12.93 -1.61
C LEU A 281 2.14 13.92 -2.76
N ALA A 282 3.28 14.27 -3.37
CA ALA A 282 3.31 15.17 -4.51
C ALA A 282 2.48 14.63 -5.69
N ARG A 283 2.64 13.33 -6.01
CA ARG A 283 1.86 12.68 -7.06
C ARG A 283 0.38 12.61 -6.73
N LEU A 284 0.00 12.24 -5.50
CA LEU A 284 -1.39 12.21 -5.06
C LEU A 284 -2.07 13.59 -5.11
N ARG A 285 -1.31 14.67 -4.88
CA ARG A 285 -1.80 16.07 -4.96
C ARG A 285 -1.91 16.55 -6.41
N ALA A 286 -0.96 16.23 -7.26
CA ALA A 286 -0.93 16.65 -8.66
C ALA A 286 -2.16 16.20 -9.48
N GLY A 287 -2.86 15.14 -9.06
CA GLY A 287 -4.07 14.64 -9.71
C GLY A 287 -5.39 15.14 -9.08
N ALA A 288 -5.34 15.94 -8.02
CA ALA A 288 -6.56 16.54 -7.47
C ALA A 288 -6.98 17.72 -8.35
N PRO A 289 -8.27 17.82 -8.79
CA PRO A 289 -8.75 19.04 -9.41
C PRO A 289 -8.47 20.20 -8.45
N ALA A 290 -7.95 21.31 -8.97
CA ALA A 290 -7.70 22.51 -8.20
C ALA A 290 -9.03 22.96 -7.58
N THR A 291 -9.28 22.59 -6.34
CA THR A 291 -10.36 23.22 -5.56
C THR A 291 -9.90 24.64 -5.34
N ALA A 292 -10.54 25.56 -6.06
CA ALA A 292 -10.44 26.99 -5.81
C ALA A 292 -10.67 27.20 -4.29
N ARG A 293 -9.63 27.57 -3.57
CA ARG A 293 -9.79 28.12 -2.23
C ARG A 293 -10.51 29.44 -2.40
N THR A 294 -11.82 29.43 -2.18
CA THR A 294 -12.57 30.65 -1.89
C THR A 294 -11.94 31.25 -0.64
N PRO A 295 -11.49 32.52 -0.66
CA PRO A 295 -11.08 33.18 0.56
C PRO A 295 -12.31 33.30 1.45
N ASP A 296 -12.17 32.86 2.69
CA ASP A 296 -13.18 32.95 3.74
C ASP A 296 -13.38 34.44 4.08
N THR A 297 -14.35 35.06 3.42
CA THR A 297 -14.85 36.38 3.75
C THR A 297 -16.04 36.21 4.67
N THR A 298 -15.78 35.89 5.93
CA THR A 298 -16.79 35.97 6.99
C THR A 298 -16.33 36.98 8.04
N GLY A 299 -16.66 38.19 7.77
CA GLY A 299 -16.51 39.33 8.67
C GLY A 299 -17.56 40.38 8.31
N ALA A 300 -18.85 40.03 8.39
CA ALA A 300 -19.92 41.03 8.44
C ALA A 300 -20.54 40.98 9.86
N PRO A 301 -20.58 42.08 10.59
CA PRO A 301 -21.23 42.11 11.90
C PRO A 301 -22.75 42.09 11.74
N ASP A 302 -23.38 41.31 12.60
CA ASP A 302 -24.84 41.15 12.71
C ASP A 302 -25.48 42.47 13.16
N PRO A 303 -26.47 43.01 12.44
CA PRO A 303 -27.16 44.29 12.79
C PRO A 303 -28.38 44.03 13.70
N LYS A 304 -28.19 43.50 14.89
CA LYS A 304 -29.27 43.41 15.92
C LYS A 304 -28.71 43.58 17.34
N GLU A 305 -28.15 44.78 17.59
CA GLU A 305 -28.05 45.31 18.92
C GLU A 305 -28.10 46.81 18.84
N ALA A 306 -29.29 47.34 18.55
CA ALA A 306 -29.66 48.75 18.80
C ALA A 306 -31.18 48.85 18.71
N ALA A 307 -31.87 48.55 19.81
CA ALA A 307 -33.12 49.16 20.26
C ALA A 307 -33.54 48.62 21.62
#